data_2effe3b6e6b33a251f0a92100470db2a
#
_entry.id   2effe3b6e6b33a251f0a92100470db2a
#
_cell.length_a   1.000
_cell.length_b   1.000
_cell.length_c   1.000
_cell.angle_alpha   90.00
_cell.angle_beta   90.00
_cell.angle_gamma   90.00
#
_symmetry.space_group_name_H-M   'P 1'
#
loop_
_entity.id
_entity.type
_entity.pdbx_description
1 polymer ?
#
loop_
_entity_poly.entity_id
_entity_poly.type
_entity_poly.pdbx_seq_one_letter_code
_entity_poly.pdbx_strand_id
1 'polypeptide(L)'
;PADAQNHKANLKSAERLYKFIVAGQGDSVHVRMSDTIRKKVAPVVFSDSFRQLEKQMGKFKSRGKWKTEMAEGITMYHCDVRFEKNSMRFTVVFDEDGRASTLTFTPATSVVDAKPMKFNKKRLEEKSVEISTDTFRLPGTLTLPKGGSRLPVLILVHGSGPNDRDETLGPNKLFRDIAWGLAEQGIAVLRYDKRTKVYGTAAYPQGVEA
;
A
#
# COMPACT_ATOMS: atom_id res chain seq x y z
N PRO A 1 -12.11 -26.40 11.41
CA PRO A 1 -12.37 -27.24 10.26
C PRO A 1 -12.94 -26.48 9.07
N ALA A 2 -14.03 -25.68 9.19
CA ALA A 2 -14.63 -24.93 8.08
C ALA A 2 -13.68 -23.85 7.51
N ASP A 3 -12.96 -23.14 8.32
CA ASP A 3 -11.98 -22.12 7.93
C ASP A 3 -10.84 -22.67 7.08
N ALA A 4 -10.30 -23.83 7.45
CA ALA A 4 -9.21 -24.45 6.68
C ALA A 4 -9.68 -24.95 5.31
N GLN A 5 -10.95 -25.38 5.19
CA GLN A 5 -11.54 -25.81 3.94
C GLN A 5 -11.83 -24.64 3.00
N ASN A 6 -12.33 -23.53 3.53
CA ASN A 6 -12.52 -22.28 2.81
C ASN A 6 -11.17 -21.71 2.32
N HIS A 7 -10.15 -21.74 3.17
CA HIS A 7 -8.81 -21.29 2.82
C HIS A 7 -8.23 -22.07 1.63
N LYS A 8 -8.34 -23.41 1.62
CA LYS A 8 -7.85 -24.25 0.52
C LYS A 8 -8.64 -24.02 -0.78
N ALA A 9 -9.95 -23.79 -0.68
CA ALA A 9 -10.80 -23.46 -1.82
C ALA A 9 -10.44 -22.10 -2.43
N ASN A 10 -10.25 -21.08 -1.60
CA ASN A 10 -9.87 -19.75 -2.02
C ASN A 10 -8.48 -19.71 -2.66
N LEU A 11 -7.52 -20.46 -2.14
CA LEU A 11 -6.20 -20.59 -2.76
C LEU A 11 -6.30 -21.18 -4.18
N LYS A 12 -7.09 -22.24 -4.37
CA LYS A 12 -7.34 -22.82 -5.71
C LYS A 12 -8.04 -21.81 -6.63
N SER A 13 -8.96 -21.01 -6.09
CA SER A 13 -9.65 -19.98 -6.86
C SER A 13 -8.70 -18.86 -7.28
N ALA A 14 -7.78 -18.44 -6.39
CA ALA A 14 -6.73 -17.46 -6.71
C ALA A 14 -5.79 -17.98 -7.81
N GLU A 15 -5.37 -19.24 -7.74
CA GLU A 15 -4.57 -19.86 -8.79
C GLU A 15 -5.28 -19.90 -10.14
N ARG A 16 -6.59 -20.19 -10.13
CA ARG A 16 -7.41 -20.21 -11.35
C ARG A 16 -7.55 -18.80 -11.94
N LEU A 17 -7.82 -17.79 -11.12
CA LEU A 17 -7.88 -16.39 -11.55
C LEU A 17 -6.56 -15.94 -12.18
N TYR A 18 -5.44 -16.27 -11.57
CA TYR A 18 -4.12 -15.97 -12.13
C TYR A 18 -3.95 -16.60 -13.54
N LYS A 19 -4.31 -17.88 -13.71
CA LYS A 19 -4.22 -18.57 -15.02
C LYS A 19 -5.08 -17.86 -16.07
N PHE A 20 -6.30 -17.42 -15.72
CA PHE A 20 -7.18 -16.72 -16.64
C PHE A 20 -6.61 -15.34 -17.03
N ILE A 21 -6.02 -14.60 -16.07
CA ILE A 21 -5.38 -13.30 -16.35
C ILE A 21 -4.20 -13.48 -17.32
N VAL A 22 -3.32 -14.44 -17.06
CA VAL A 22 -2.17 -14.72 -17.94
C VAL A 22 -2.61 -15.15 -19.32
N ALA A 23 -3.68 -15.91 -19.42
CA ALA A 23 -4.25 -16.37 -20.70
C ALA A 23 -5.11 -15.30 -21.42
N GLY A 24 -5.28 -14.11 -20.83
CA GLY A 24 -6.14 -13.05 -21.41
C GLY A 24 -7.62 -13.40 -21.44
N GLN A 25 -8.08 -14.31 -20.59
CA GLN A 25 -9.48 -14.77 -20.52
C GLN A 25 -10.30 -13.86 -19.58
N GLY A 26 -10.48 -12.60 -19.97
CA GLY A 26 -11.13 -11.58 -19.16
C GLY A 26 -12.55 -11.92 -18.73
N ASP A 27 -13.36 -12.54 -19.58
CA ASP A 27 -14.72 -12.97 -19.22
C ASP A 27 -14.69 -14.01 -18.10
N SER A 28 -13.75 -14.95 -18.16
CA SER A 28 -13.56 -15.99 -17.12
C SER A 28 -13.14 -15.40 -15.78
N VAL A 29 -12.40 -14.29 -15.78
CA VAL A 29 -12.08 -13.52 -14.58
C VAL A 29 -13.30 -12.76 -14.10
N HIS A 30 -13.94 -11.99 -14.99
CA HIS A 30 -15.04 -11.10 -14.67
C HIS A 30 -16.19 -11.81 -13.95
N VAL A 31 -16.63 -12.98 -14.43
CA VAL A 31 -17.72 -13.74 -13.79
C VAL A 31 -17.39 -14.23 -12.37
N ARG A 32 -16.13 -14.20 -11.98
CA ARG A 32 -15.65 -14.62 -10.65
C ARG A 32 -15.35 -13.46 -9.71
N MET A 33 -15.47 -12.24 -10.22
CA MET A 33 -15.34 -11.05 -9.38
C MET A 33 -16.63 -10.79 -8.60
N SER A 34 -16.52 -10.05 -7.51
CA SER A 34 -17.66 -9.57 -6.73
C SER A 34 -18.59 -8.72 -7.59
N ASP A 35 -19.85 -8.61 -7.20
CA ASP A 35 -20.85 -7.84 -7.93
C ASP A 35 -20.48 -6.37 -8.07
N THR A 36 -19.84 -5.81 -7.04
CA THR A 36 -19.34 -4.43 -7.05
C THR A 36 -18.31 -4.21 -8.16
N ILE A 37 -17.36 -5.15 -8.31
CA ILE A 37 -16.34 -5.07 -9.35
C ILE A 37 -16.96 -5.31 -10.73
N ARG A 38 -17.84 -6.30 -10.88
CA ARG A 38 -18.48 -6.60 -12.16
C ARG A 38 -19.28 -5.45 -12.73
N LYS A 39 -19.91 -4.65 -11.87
CA LYS A 39 -20.66 -3.45 -12.30
C LYS A 39 -19.75 -2.31 -12.75
N LYS A 40 -18.52 -2.24 -12.29
CA LYS A 40 -17.59 -1.11 -12.51
C LYS A 40 -16.50 -1.40 -13.54
N VAL A 41 -16.12 -2.66 -13.74
CA VAL A 41 -14.96 -3.06 -14.53
C VAL A 41 -15.38 -4.00 -15.64
N ALA A 42 -15.18 -3.60 -16.89
CA ALA A 42 -15.50 -4.44 -18.05
C ALA A 42 -14.50 -5.61 -18.20
N PRO A 43 -14.92 -6.77 -18.75
CA PRO A 43 -14.06 -7.94 -18.93
C PRO A 43 -12.75 -7.67 -19.68
N VAL A 44 -12.76 -6.77 -20.64
CA VAL A 44 -11.59 -6.42 -21.47
C VAL A 44 -10.43 -5.89 -20.63
N VAL A 45 -10.71 -5.23 -19.51
CA VAL A 45 -9.66 -4.73 -18.59
C VAL A 45 -8.82 -5.89 -18.07
N PHE A 46 -9.44 -7.01 -17.74
CA PHE A 46 -8.76 -8.22 -17.30
C PHE A 46 -8.03 -8.94 -18.44
N SER A 47 -8.61 -8.91 -19.66
CA SER A 47 -8.00 -9.55 -20.83
C SER A 47 -6.64 -8.95 -21.18
N ASP A 48 -6.50 -7.65 -21.05
CA ASP A 48 -5.29 -6.93 -21.48
C ASP A 48 -4.28 -6.70 -20.36
N SER A 49 -4.68 -6.87 -19.11
CA SER A 49 -3.86 -6.50 -17.94
C SER A 49 -2.46 -7.13 -17.94
N PHE A 50 -2.36 -8.45 -18.20
CA PHE A 50 -1.06 -9.13 -18.18
C PHE A 50 -0.18 -8.73 -19.38
N ARG A 51 -0.78 -8.56 -20.55
CA ARG A 51 -0.08 -8.09 -21.76
C ARG A 51 0.46 -6.67 -21.58
N GLN A 52 -0.27 -5.80 -20.90
CA GLN A 52 0.20 -4.45 -20.57
C GLN A 52 1.37 -4.48 -19.59
N LEU A 53 1.34 -5.38 -18.61
CA LEU A 53 2.47 -5.59 -17.71
C LEU A 53 3.71 -6.05 -18.48
N GLU A 54 3.58 -7.00 -19.40
CA GLU A 54 4.70 -7.44 -20.23
C GLU A 54 5.26 -6.32 -21.11
N LYS A 55 4.41 -5.45 -21.66
CA LYS A 55 4.89 -4.27 -22.43
C LYS A 55 5.74 -3.33 -21.58
N GLN A 56 5.38 -3.13 -20.31
CA GLN A 56 6.06 -2.21 -19.40
C GLN A 56 7.29 -2.84 -18.75
N MET A 57 7.16 -4.08 -18.29
CA MET A 57 8.13 -4.77 -17.43
C MET A 57 9.04 -5.76 -18.19
N GLY A 58 8.82 -5.94 -19.51
CA GLY A 58 9.47 -6.99 -20.30
C GLY A 58 8.77 -8.34 -20.15
N LYS A 59 9.28 -9.36 -20.85
CA LYS A 59 8.66 -10.69 -20.89
C LYS A 59 8.57 -11.34 -19.52
N PHE A 60 7.50 -12.09 -19.30
CA PHE A 60 7.34 -12.95 -18.15
C PHE A 60 8.49 -13.97 -18.04
N LYS A 61 9.02 -14.17 -16.84
CA LYS A 61 10.11 -15.12 -16.55
C LYS A 61 9.65 -16.26 -15.65
N SER A 62 9.01 -15.96 -14.54
CA SER A 62 8.61 -16.99 -13.57
C SER A 62 7.53 -16.47 -12.60
N ARG A 63 6.86 -17.42 -11.97
CA ARG A 63 5.96 -17.16 -10.84
C ARG A 63 6.47 -17.89 -9.60
N GLY A 64 6.49 -17.18 -8.48
CA GLY A 64 6.82 -17.73 -7.17
C GLY A 64 5.72 -18.65 -6.62
N LYS A 65 5.98 -19.20 -5.45
CA LYS A 65 4.98 -19.96 -4.71
C LYS A 65 3.88 -19.03 -4.20
N TRP A 66 2.67 -19.56 -4.10
CA TRP A 66 1.58 -18.87 -3.44
C TRP A 66 1.85 -18.74 -1.94
N LYS A 67 1.50 -17.60 -1.40
CA LYS A 67 1.54 -17.29 0.02
C LYS A 67 0.19 -16.75 0.45
N THR A 68 -0.09 -16.89 1.73
CA THR A 68 -1.28 -16.32 2.36
C THR A 68 -0.81 -15.40 3.47
N GLU A 69 -1.37 -14.23 3.53
CA GLU A 69 -1.13 -13.23 4.56
C GLU A 69 -2.46 -12.76 5.13
N MET A 70 -2.53 -12.59 6.44
CA MET A 70 -3.69 -12.03 7.10
C MET A 70 -3.30 -10.69 7.73
N ALA A 71 -4.02 -9.64 7.37
CA ALA A 71 -3.86 -8.31 7.94
C ALA A 71 -5.25 -7.71 8.20
N GLU A 72 -5.47 -7.17 9.39
CA GLU A 72 -6.73 -6.50 9.79
C GLU A 72 -7.98 -7.36 9.55
N GLY A 73 -7.87 -8.69 9.75
CA GLY A 73 -8.97 -9.63 9.53
C GLY A 73 -9.22 -10.01 8.07
N ILE A 74 -8.44 -9.45 7.14
CA ILE A 74 -8.55 -9.74 5.70
C ILE A 74 -7.48 -10.77 5.30
N THR A 75 -7.92 -11.86 4.67
CA THR A 75 -7.01 -12.87 4.13
C THR A 75 -6.66 -12.56 2.67
N MET A 76 -5.38 -12.35 2.42
CA MET A 76 -4.82 -12.09 1.10
C MET A 76 -4.09 -13.31 0.57
N TYR A 77 -4.38 -13.69 -0.67
CA TYR A 77 -3.68 -14.76 -1.41
C TYR A 77 -2.80 -14.12 -2.46
N HIS A 78 -1.49 -14.33 -2.41
CA HIS A 78 -0.59 -13.64 -3.31
C HIS A 78 0.56 -14.54 -3.80
N CYS A 79 1.12 -14.18 -4.95
CA CYS A 79 2.37 -14.72 -5.46
C CYS A 79 3.17 -13.61 -6.17
N ASP A 80 4.48 -13.72 -6.14
CA ASP A 80 5.34 -12.79 -6.87
C ASP A 80 5.55 -13.31 -8.30
N VAL A 81 5.42 -12.41 -9.26
CA VAL A 81 5.53 -12.66 -10.69
C VAL A 81 6.73 -11.88 -11.23
N ARG A 82 7.73 -12.59 -11.72
CA ARG A 82 8.98 -11.99 -12.21
C ARG A 82 8.91 -11.74 -13.71
N PHE A 83 9.20 -10.53 -14.11
CA PHE A 83 9.41 -10.08 -15.48
C PHE A 83 10.90 -9.77 -15.71
N GLU A 84 11.28 -9.40 -16.92
CA GLU A 84 12.68 -9.08 -17.26
C GLU A 84 13.24 -7.91 -16.46
N LYS A 85 12.46 -6.85 -16.30
CA LYS A 85 12.90 -5.60 -15.66
C LYS A 85 12.58 -5.54 -14.18
N ASN A 86 11.46 -6.16 -13.75
CA ASN A 86 10.95 -6.01 -12.39
C ASN A 86 10.10 -7.21 -11.96
N SER A 87 9.75 -7.24 -10.68
CA SER A 87 8.79 -8.23 -10.15
C SER A 87 7.53 -7.52 -9.67
N MET A 88 6.38 -8.15 -9.92
CA MET A 88 5.08 -7.69 -9.46
C MET A 88 4.47 -8.72 -8.54
N ARG A 89 3.73 -8.28 -7.53
CA ARG A 89 2.93 -9.13 -6.67
C ARG A 89 1.50 -9.18 -7.20
N PHE A 90 1.05 -10.35 -7.56
CA PHE A 90 -0.35 -10.62 -7.83
C PHE A 90 -1.06 -10.95 -6.52
N THR A 91 -2.11 -10.21 -6.19
CA THR A 91 -2.86 -10.38 -4.95
C THR A 91 -4.35 -10.54 -5.25
N VAL A 92 -4.98 -11.49 -4.56
CA VAL A 92 -6.44 -11.70 -4.60
C VAL A 92 -6.97 -11.71 -3.17
N VAL A 93 -8.10 -11.02 -2.97
CA VAL A 93 -8.92 -11.09 -1.75
C VAL A 93 -10.30 -11.59 -2.16
N PHE A 94 -10.89 -12.45 -1.35
CA PHE A 94 -12.24 -12.96 -1.56
C PHE A 94 -13.19 -12.37 -0.52
N ASP A 95 -14.43 -12.12 -0.94
CA ASP A 95 -15.56 -11.80 -0.06
C ASP A 95 -16.13 -13.06 0.60
N GLU A 96 -17.18 -12.88 1.40
CA GLU A 96 -17.86 -13.95 2.14
C GLU A 96 -18.51 -14.98 1.20
N ASP A 97 -18.90 -14.58 -0.01
CA ASP A 97 -19.46 -15.43 -1.05
C ASP A 97 -18.40 -16.20 -1.86
N GLY A 98 -17.12 -16.01 -1.55
CA GLY A 98 -16.00 -16.61 -2.27
C GLY A 98 -15.75 -16.00 -3.64
N ARG A 99 -16.26 -14.79 -3.91
CA ARG A 99 -15.98 -14.02 -5.12
C ARG A 99 -14.79 -13.09 -4.87
N ALA A 100 -13.97 -12.86 -5.89
CA ALA A 100 -12.83 -11.96 -5.75
C ALA A 100 -13.29 -10.50 -5.61
N SER A 101 -13.07 -9.91 -4.46
CA SER A 101 -13.35 -8.51 -4.14
C SER A 101 -12.16 -7.59 -4.45
N THR A 102 -10.97 -8.16 -4.56
CA THR A 102 -9.74 -7.47 -4.96
C THR A 102 -8.92 -8.37 -5.87
N LEU A 103 -8.41 -7.79 -6.94
CA LEU A 103 -7.45 -8.42 -7.83
C LEU A 103 -6.48 -7.35 -8.31
N THR A 104 -5.21 -7.42 -7.89
CA THR A 104 -4.23 -6.38 -8.19
C THR A 104 -2.88 -6.96 -8.59
N PHE A 105 -2.14 -6.18 -9.38
CA PHE A 105 -0.70 -6.30 -9.55
C PHE A 105 -0.05 -5.05 -8.95
N THR A 106 0.72 -5.23 -7.90
CA THR A 106 1.53 -4.17 -7.28
C THR A 106 3.01 -4.50 -7.46
N PRO A 107 3.91 -3.51 -7.45
CA PRO A 107 5.32 -3.84 -7.40
C PRO A 107 5.56 -4.87 -6.30
N ALA A 108 6.12 -6.04 -6.67
CA ALA A 108 6.61 -6.92 -5.64
C ALA A 108 7.68 -6.10 -4.94
N THR A 109 7.38 -5.67 -3.73
CA THR A 109 8.45 -5.33 -2.82
C THR A 109 9.26 -6.61 -2.67
N SER A 110 10.19 -6.90 -3.63
CA SER A 110 11.40 -7.49 -3.17
C SER A 110 11.73 -6.60 -1.98
N VAL A 111 11.74 -7.16 -0.80
CA VAL A 111 12.66 -6.67 0.18
C VAL A 111 13.98 -6.72 -0.58
N VAL A 112 14.23 -5.66 -1.37
CA VAL A 112 15.60 -5.33 -1.69
C VAL A 112 16.17 -5.33 -0.30
N ASP A 113 17.25 -6.07 -0.08
CA ASP A 113 18.11 -5.89 1.08
C ASP A 113 18.67 -4.46 1.03
N ALA A 114 17.77 -3.49 0.99
CA ALA A 114 18.05 -2.12 1.26
C ALA A 114 18.48 -2.16 2.72
N LYS A 115 19.77 -2.18 2.91
CA LYS A 115 20.37 -2.05 4.25
C LYS A 115 19.57 -0.93 4.93
N PRO A 116 18.94 -1.21 6.08
CA PRO A 116 18.15 -0.19 6.76
C PRO A 116 19.00 1.06 6.86
N MET A 117 18.44 2.20 6.46
CA MET A 117 19.15 3.47 6.55
C MET A 117 19.55 3.65 8.01
N LYS A 118 20.85 3.85 8.22
CA LYS A 118 21.40 4.05 9.55
C LYS A 118 21.41 5.55 9.86
N PHE A 119 20.60 5.94 10.81
CA PHE A 119 20.55 7.32 11.30
C PHE A 119 21.28 7.47 12.62
N ASN A 120 22.02 8.55 12.78
CA ASN A 120 22.62 8.91 14.06
C ASN A 120 21.63 9.68 14.94
N LYS A 121 20.72 8.94 15.59
CA LYS A 121 19.69 9.52 16.46
C LYS A 121 20.23 10.43 17.58
N LYS A 122 21.49 10.30 17.96
CA LYS A 122 22.12 11.18 18.96
C LYS A 122 22.26 12.62 18.48
N ARG A 123 22.24 12.84 17.17
CA ARG A 123 22.32 14.16 16.53
C ARG A 123 20.94 14.78 16.26
N LEU A 124 19.87 14.06 16.52
CA LEU A 124 18.51 14.45 16.25
C LEU A 124 17.73 14.70 17.54
N GLU A 125 16.75 15.59 17.44
CA GLU A 125 15.75 15.83 18.47
C GLU A 125 14.37 15.77 17.82
N GLU A 126 13.42 15.05 18.44
CA GLU A 126 12.02 15.02 18.00
C GLU A 126 11.15 15.67 19.06
N LYS A 127 10.37 16.65 18.65
CA LYS A 127 9.38 17.36 19.49
C LYS A 127 7.99 17.02 19.03
N SER A 128 7.15 16.59 19.95
CA SER A 128 5.72 16.51 19.70
C SER A 128 5.14 17.90 19.51
N VAL A 129 4.38 18.09 18.46
CA VAL A 129 3.69 19.34 18.13
C VAL A 129 2.22 19.07 17.80
N GLU A 130 1.40 20.07 17.91
CA GLU A 130 0.02 20.03 17.46
C GLU A 130 -0.19 21.09 16.41
N ILE A 131 -0.79 20.71 15.28
CA ILE A 131 -1.18 21.64 14.22
C ILE A 131 -2.67 21.91 14.42
N SER A 132 -2.97 23.14 14.80
CA SER A 132 -4.33 23.58 15.02
C SER A 132 -4.86 24.30 13.79
N THR A 133 -6.04 23.88 13.36
CA THR A 133 -6.91 24.64 12.45
C THR A 133 -8.15 25.07 13.23
N ASP A 134 -9.04 25.86 12.63
CA ASP A 134 -10.26 26.33 13.32
C ASP A 134 -11.08 25.17 13.91
N THR A 135 -11.08 24.02 13.25
CA THR A 135 -11.94 22.89 13.61
C THR A 135 -11.16 21.66 14.09
N PHE A 136 -9.93 21.49 13.67
CA PHE A 136 -9.18 20.24 13.86
C PHE A 136 -7.86 20.46 14.59
N ARG A 137 -7.48 19.45 15.40
CA ARG A 137 -6.20 19.36 16.09
C ARG A 137 -5.45 18.15 15.55
N LEU A 138 -4.33 18.37 14.87
CA LEU A 138 -3.58 17.30 14.21
C LEU A 138 -2.27 17.06 14.96
N PRO A 139 -2.09 15.89 15.57
CA PRO A 139 -0.83 15.53 16.20
C PRO A 139 0.30 15.48 15.17
N GLY A 140 1.44 16.04 15.51
CA GLY A 140 2.61 16.09 14.65
C GLY A 140 3.91 15.79 15.39
N THR A 141 4.99 15.71 14.62
CA THR A 141 6.36 15.59 15.11
C THR A 141 7.25 16.53 14.32
N LEU A 142 7.94 17.39 15.03
CA LEU A 142 9.00 18.23 14.49
C LEU A 142 10.35 17.57 14.78
N THR A 143 11.03 17.13 13.71
CA THR A 143 12.37 16.57 13.79
C THR A 143 13.39 17.67 13.54
N LEU A 144 14.35 17.82 14.43
CA LEU A 144 15.35 18.87 14.45
C LEU A 144 16.77 18.32 14.50
N PRO A 145 17.74 18.96 13.87
CA PRO A 145 19.14 18.78 14.22
C PRO A 145 19.39 19.29 15.64
N LYS A 146 20.12 18.54 16.48
CA LYS A 146 20.50 19.02 17.80
C LYS A 146 21.44 20.23 17.70
N GLY A 147 21.15 21.25 18.50
CA GLY A 147 21.96 22.47 18.59
C GLY A 147 21.83 23.40 17.40
N GLY A 148 20.90 23.14 16.47
CA GLY A 148 20.65 23.99 15.34
C GLY A 148 19.82 25.22 15.71
N SER A 149 20.13 26.38 15.12
CA SER A 149 19.35 27.61 15.25
C SER A 149 19.07 28.18 13.84
N ARG A 150 17.88 28.79 13.65
CA ARG A 150 17.44 29.38 12.35
C ARG A 150 17.51 28.37 11.21
N LEU A 151 16.94 27.18 11.44
CA LEU A 151 16.95 26.08 10.49
C LEU A 151 15.92 26.29 9.38
N PRO A 152 16.23 25.91 8.14
CA PRO A 152 15.20 25.73 7.13
C PRO A 152 14.24 24.62 7.59
N VAL A 153 12.94 24.78 7.29
CA VAL A 153 11.90 23.82 7.67
C VAL A 153 11.22 23.27 6.44
N LEU A 154 11.16 21.95 6.35
CA LEU A 154 10.36 21.23 5.36
C LEU A 154 9.11 20.65 6.03
N ILE A 155 7.98 20.74 5.34
CA ILE A 155 6.72 20.09 5.75
C ILE A 155 6.44 18.94 4.80
N LEU A 156 6.28 17.74 5.35
CA LEU A 156 5.88 16.58 4.57
C LEU A 156 4.36 16.47 4.53
N VAL A 157 3.80 16.48 3.31
CA VAL A 157 2.36 16.45 3.06
C VAL A 157 1.99 15.10 2.45
N HIS A 158 0.99 14.44 3.02
CA HIS A 158 0.55 13.11 2.62
C HIS A 158 -0.15 13.08 1.27
N GLY A 159 -0.12 11.90 0.64
CA GLY A 159 -0.97 11.54 -0.48
C GLY A 159 -2.44 11.30 -0.08
N SER A 160 -3.20 10.63 -0.95
CA SER A 160 -4.58 10.22 -0.68
C SER A 160 -4.65 9.17 0.44
N GLY A 161 -5.80 9.12 1.15
CA GLY A 161 -6.04 8.14 2.21
C GLY A 161 -5.78 8.66 3.63
N PRO A 162 -6.10 7.87 4.66
CA PRO A 162 -5.97 8.21 6.07
C PRO A 162 -4.55 7.90 6.60
N ASN A 163 -3.55 8.64 6.10
CA ASN A 163 -2.14 8.39 6.38
C ASN A 163 -1.71 8.95 7.74
N ASP A 164 -0.84 8.22 8.45
CA ASP A 164 -0.17 8.71 9.64
C ASP A 164 1.04 9.60 9.29
N ARG A 165 1.59 10.30 10.27
CA ARG A 165 2.74 11.22 10.12
C ARG A 165 4.01 10.56 9.57
N ASP A 166 4.12 9.25 9.65
CA ASP A 166 5.27 8.50 9.20
C ASP A 166 5.11 7.98 7.75
N GLU A 167 3.92 8.14 7.14
CA GLU A 167 3.52 7.50 5.88
C GLU A 167 3.84 6.00 5.94
N THR A 168 3.27 5.35 6.97
CA THR A 168 3.57 3.95 7.29
C THR A 168 2.97 3.01 6.25
N LEU A 169 3.82 2.23 5.60
CA LEU A 169 3.43 1.19 4.66
C LEU A 169 4.12 -0.13 5.04
N GLY A 170 3.39 -1.00 5.73
CA GLY A 170 3.96 -2.21 6.32
C GLY A 170 5.09 -1.87 7.30
N PRO A 171 6.30 -2.42 7.15
CA PRO A 171 7.43 -2.12 8.04
C PRO A 171 8.09 -0.75 7.75
N ASN A 172 7.76 -0.12 6.63
CA ASN A 172 8.42 1.11 6.18
C ASN A 172 7.72 2.35 6.75
N LYS A 173 8.52 3.34 7.13
CA LYS A 173 8.08 4.64 7.65
C LYS A 173 8.74 5.75 6.84
N LEU A 174 8.25 5.94 5.62
CA LEU A 174 8.90 6.75 4.60
C LEU A 174 9.15 8.20 5.08
N PHE A 175 8.14 8.86 5.64
CA PHE A 175 8.28 10.25 6.09
C PHE A 175 9.19 10.38 7.31
N ARG A 176 9.17 9.41 8.21
CA ARG A 176 10.11 9.38 9.33
C ARG A 176 11.56 9.27 8.84
N ASP A 177 11.81 8.39 7.90
CA ASP A 177 13.17 8.13 7.41
C ASP A 177 13.69 9.34 6.61
N ILE A 178 12.84 10.00 5.81
CA ILE A 178 13.14 11.27 5.15
C ILE A 178 13.44 12.36 6.19
N ALA A 179 12.62 12.48 7.24
CA ALA A 179 12.80 13.50 8.26
C ALA A 179 14.12 13.34 9.02
N TRP A 180 14.48 12.12 9.37
CA TRP A 180 15.76 11.85 10.04
C TRP A 180 16.95 12.14 9.13
N GLY A 181 16.88 11.72 7.86
CA GLY A 181 17.94 11.98 6.89
C GLY A 181 18.17 13.47 6.63
N LEU A 182 17.10 14.25 6.49
CA LEU A 182 17.17 15.69 6.27
C LEU A 182 17.64 16.43 7.54
N ALA A 183 17.21 15.99 8.72
CA ALA A 183 17.66 16.60 9.95
C ALA A 183 19.17 16.38 10.20
N GLU A 184 19.74 15.23 9.78
CA GLU A 184 21.20 15.05 9.77
C GLU A 184 21.93 16.01 8.84
N GLN A 185 21.23 16.57 7.83
CA GLN A 185 21.75 17.58 6.89
C GLN A 185 21.44 19.03 7.32
N GLY A 186 20.92 19.24 8.51
CA GLY A 186 20.64 20.58 9.03
C GLY A 186 19.27 21.14 8.66
N ILE A 187 18.33 20.34 8.20
CA ILE A 187 16.97 20.76 7.82
C ILE A 187 15.98 20.24 8.85
N ALA A 188 15.20 21.12 9.46
CA ALA A 188 14.09 20.75 10.31
C ALA A 188 12.94 20.18 9.47
N VAL A 189 12.25 19.14 9.96
CA VAL A 189 11.16 18.51 9.22
C VAL A 189 9.92 18.35 10.10
N LEU A 190 8.79 18.89 9.62
CA LEU A 190 7.49 18.71 10.24
C LEU A 190 6.72 17.58 9.55
N ARG A 191 6.24 16.65 10.35
CA ARG A 191 5.34 15.55 9.97
C ARG A 191 4.10 15.59 10.86
N TYR A 192 2.93 15.27 10.34
CA TYR A 192 1.67 15.31 11.11
C TYR A 192 0.72 14.21 10.66
N ASP A 193 -0.19 13.79 11.52
CA ASP A 193 -1.22 12.84 11.15
C ASP A 193 -2.30 13.54 10.33
N LYS A 194 -2.67 12.92 9.21
CA LYS A 194 -3.68 13.49 8.32
C LYS A 194 -5.03 13.60 9.02
N ARG A 195 -5.79 14.64 8.69
CA ARG A 195 -7.12 14.87 9.25
C ARG A 195 -8.03 13.63 9.18
N THR A 196 -8.04 12.94 8.03
CA THR A 196 -8.80 11.70 7.83
C THR A 196 -8.30 10.52 8.67
N LYS A 197 -7.02 10.51 9.08
CA LYS A 197 -6.47 9.53 10.02
C LYS A 197 -6.97 9.77 11.44
N VAL A 198 -7.02 11.03 11.85
CA VAL A 198 -7.37 11.40 13.24
C VAL A 198 -8.89 11.34 13.46
N TYR A 199 -9.67 11.81 12.51
CA TYR A 199 -11.11 12.02 12.66
C TYR A 199 -11.98 11.10 11.79
N GLY A 200 -11.39 10.25 10.96
CA GLY A 200 -12.14 9.35 10.08
C GLY A 200 -13.13 10.10 9.19
N THR A 201 -14.38 9.62 9.14
CA THR A 201 -15.47 10.24 8.36
C THR A 201 -15.85 11.64 8.83
N ALA A 202 -15.66 11.95 10.12
CA ALA A 202 -15.90 13.30 10.66
C ALA A 202 -14.92 14.36 10.10
N ALA A 203 -13.87 13.95 9.39
CA ALA A 203 -12.96 14.85 8.71
C ALA A 203 -13.55 15.50 7.45
N TYR A 204 -14.64 14.96 6.92
CA TYR A 204 -15.25 15.48 5.70
C TYR A 204 -16.35 16.50 6.02
N PRO A 205 -16.52 17.55 5.21
CA PRO A 205 -17.70 18.41 5.30
C PRO A 205 -18.97 17.56 5.10
N GLN A 206 -20.06 17.95 5.74
CA GLN A 206 -21.34 17.28 5.56
C GLN A 206 -21.70 17.27 4.06
N GLY A 207 -22.05 16.09 3.54
CA GLY A 207 -22.42 15.87 2.14
C GLY A 207 -21.30 15.49 1.19
N VAL A 208 -20.07 15.30 1.67
CA VAL A 208 -18.96 14.73 0.89
C VAL A 208 -18.79 13.27 1.29
N GLU A 209 -19.13 12.37 0.39
CA GLU A 209 -18.83 10.94 0.55
C GLU A 209 -17.33 10.67 0.40
N ALA A 210 -16.80 9.71 1.15
CA ALA A 210 -15.39 9.35 1.19
C ALA A 210 -14.95 8.58 -0.07
#